data_46fd3017a6b5199f2bc1ba0ada4ee392
#
_entry.id   46fd3017a6b5199f2bc1ba0ada4ee392
#
_cell.length_a   1.000
_cell.length_b   1.000
_cell.length_c   1.000
_cell.angle_alpha   90.00
_cell.angle_beta   90.00
_cell.angle_gamma   90.00
#
_symmetry.space_group_name_H-M   'P 1'
#
loop_
_entity.id
_entity.type
_entity.pdbx_description
1 polymer ?
#
loop_
_entity_poly.entity_id
_entity_poly.type
_entity_poly.pdbx_seq_one_letter_code
_entity_poly.pdbx_strand_id
1 'polypeptide(L)'
;MKVSMLLYPVDDIDTALPLFVDGLGLNVKFRDGDRYCALDGGPLTIALVAGDEQIVERAALTLRVDEGDDLYAAMAQVVKAGASVRVPVQAGPHEFRAVLEDKNGALLVISQKRAA
;
A
#
# COMPACT_ATOMS: atom_id res chain seq x y z
N MET A 1 -2.14 14.63 -2.28
CA MET A 1 -2.16 13.17 -2.05
C MET A 1 -2.97 12.82 -0.84
N LYS A 2 -3.56 11.64 -0.84
CA LYS A 2 -4.31 11.12 0.31
C LYS A 2 -3.67 9.85 0.82
N VAL A 3 -3.63 9.67 2.15
CA VAL A 3 -3.32 8.38 2.75
C VAL A 3 -4.53 7.48 2.50
N SER A 4 -4.34 6.40 1.75
CA SER A 4 -5.45 5.52 1.34
C SER A 4 -5.51 4.22 2.13
N MET A 5 -4.37 3.65 2.48
CA MET A 5 -4.33 2.39 3.23
C MET A 5 -2.97 2.18 3.88
N LEU A 6 -2.93 1.23 4.80
CA LEU A 6 -1.71 0.67 5.33
C LEU A 6 -1.51 -0.71 4.71
N LEU A 7 -0.43 -0.89 3.97
CA LEU A 7 -0.03 -2.21 3.48
C LEU A 7 0.65 -2.98 4.61
N TYR A 8 0.22 -4.20 4.82
CA TYR A 8 0.73 -5.05 5.89
C TYR A 8 1.14 -6.38 5.28
N PRO A 9 2.44 -6.57 4.98
CA PRO A 9 2.90 -7.82 4.36
C PRO A 9 2.81 -8.98 5.35
N VAL A 10 2.29 -10.11 4.89
CA VAL A 10 2.16 -11.33 5.67
C VAL A 10 2.61 -12.52 4.82
N ASP A 11 3.03 -13.59 5.48
CA ASP A 11 3.44 -14.81 4.76
C ASP A 11 2.21 -15.56 4.26
N ASP A 12 1.12 -15.53 5.03
CA ASP A 12 -0.10 -16.27 4.74
C ASP A 12 -1.31 -15.52 5.30
N ILE A 13 -2.30 -15.27 4.42
CA ILE A 13 -3.49 -14.52 4.80
C ILE A 13 -4.29 -15.25 5.90
N ASP A 14 -4.53 -16.54 5.74
CA ASP A 14 -5.32 -17.32 6.71
C ASP A 14 -4.68 -17.32 8.09
N THR A 15 -3.38 -17.43 8.16
CA THR A 15 -2.63 -17.43 9.42
C THR A 15 -2.66 -16.05 10.09
N ALA A 16 -2.68 -14.98 9.29
CA ALA A 16 -2.67 -13.62 9.79
C ALA A 16 -4.04 -13.14 10.29
N LEU A 17 -5.13 -13.61 9.67
CA LEU A 17 -6.48 -13.11 9.94
C LEU A 17 -6.91 -13.18 11.41
N PRO A 18 -6.65 -14.25 12.20
CA PRO A 18 -7.11 -14.30 13.58
C PRO A 18 -6.68 -13.12 14.45
N LEU A 19 -5.45 -12.64 14.28
CA LEU A 19 -4.99 -11.46 15.02
C LEU A 19 -5.86 -10.24 14.69
N PHE A 20 -6.14 -10.00 13.42
CA PHE A 20 -6.84 -8.79 12.98
C PHE A 20 -8.35 -8.88 13.21
N VAL A 21 -8.95 -10.04 12.95
CA VAL A 21 -10.40 -10.22 13.07
C VAL A 21 -10.79 -10.54 14.50
N ASP A 22 -10.21 -11.58 15.10
CA ASP A 22 -10.58 -12.01 16.45
C ASP A 22 -9.94 -11.14 17.52
N GLY A 23 -8.66 -10.80 17.34
CA GLY A 23 -7.91 -10.01 18.29
C GLY A 23 -8.25 -8.53 18.27
N LEU A 24 -8.22 -7.92 17.09
CA LEU A 24 -8.42 -6.49 16.94
C LEU A 24 -9.87 -6.11 16.60
N GLY A 25 -10.70 -7.07 16.28
CA GLY A 25 -12.11 -6.83 15.98
C GLY A 25 -12.38 -6.17 14.63
N LEU A 26 -11.45 -6.29 13.69
CA LEU A 26 -11.63 -5.68 12.37
C LEU A 26 -12.45 -6.58 11.46
N ASN A 27 -13.23 -5.98 10.58
CA ASN A 27 -14.05 -6.71 9.62
C ASN A 27 -13.37 -6.80 8.27
N VAL A 28 -13.49 -7.96 7.61
CA VAL A 28 -13.03 -8.12 6.25
C VAL A 28 -13.95 -7.36 5.31
N LYS A 29 -13.36 -6.49 4.48
CA LYS A 29 -14.08 -5.74 3.45
C LYS A 29 -14.06 -6.47 2.12
N PHE A 30 -12.93 -7.07 1.79
CA PHE A 30 -12.71 -7.71 0.51
C PHE A 30 -11.53 -8.67 0.60
N ARG A 31 -11.62 -9.81 -0.06
CA ARG A 31 -10.52 -10.76 -0.13
C ARG A 31 -10.35 -11.25 -1.56
N ASP A 32 -9.11 -11.30 -2.04
CA ASP A 32 -8.74 -11.88 -3.32
C ASP A 32 -7.78 -13.05 -3.08
N GLY A 33 -8.34 -14.25 -2.92
CA GLY A 33 -7.58 -15.47 -2.76
C GLY A 33 -6.62 -15.43 -1.58
N ASP A 34 -5.40 -15.92 -1.80
CA ASP A 34 -4.37 -16.03 -0.78
C ASP A 34 -3.36 -14.88 -0.83
N ARG A 35 -3.61 -13.87 -1.65
CA ARG A 35 -2.63 -12.78 -1.90
C ARG A 35 -3.04 -11.42 -1.39
N TYR A 36 -4.34 -11.18 -1.13
CA TYR A 36 -4.82 -9.87 -0.72
C TYR A 36 -6.06 -9.98 0.15
N CYS A 37 -6.08 -9.23 1.24
CA CYS A 37 -7.25 -9.12 2.09
C CYS A 37 -7.35 -7.71 2.66
N ALA A 38 -8.39 -6.99 2.30
CA ALA A 38 -8.65 -5.64 2.81
C ALA A 38 -9.52 -5.73 4.06
N LEU A 39 -9.08 -5.08 5.12
CA LEU A 39 -9.79 -5.00 6.40
C LEU A 39 -10.23 -3.57 6.65
N ASP A 40 -11.39 -3.42 7.26
CA ASP A 40 -11.90 -2.12 7.67
C ASP A 40 -11.19 -1.68 8.95
N GLY A 41 -10.27 -0.73 8.82
CA GLY A 41 -9.54 -0.15 9.96
C GLY A 41 -10.17 1.14 10.48
N GLY A 42 -11.40 1.46 10.05
CA GLY A 42 -12.05 2.74 10.36
C GLY A 42 -11.67 3.80 9.32
N PRO A 43 -10.83 4.80 9.69
CA PRO A 43 -10.43 5.83 8.72
C PRO A 43 -9.57 5.30 7.57
N LEU A 44 -8.84 4.21 7.81
CA LEU A 44 -7.96 3.60 6.82
C LEU A 44 -8.33 2.15 6.57
N THR A 45 -8.07 1.70 5.36
CA THR A 45 -8.07 0.27 5.04
C THR A 45 -6.72 -0.32 5.46
N ILE A 46 -6.75 -1.47 6.13
CA ILE A 46 -5.56 -2.29 6.37
C ILE A 46 -5.56 -3.38 5.30
N ALA A 47 -4.53 -3.40 4.48
CA ALA A 47 -4.42 -4.37 3.39
C ALA A 47 -3.36 -5.41 3.73
N LEU A 48 -3.80 -6.63 4.01
CA LEU A 48 -2.88 -7.77 4.15
C LEU A 48 -2.48 -8.21 2.74
N VAL A 49 -1.18 -8.25 2.49
CA VAL A 49 -0.63 -8.60 1.17
C VAL A 49 0.36 -9.74 1.29
N ALA A 50 0.23 -10.71 0.39
CA ALA A 50 1.08 -11.90 0.36
C ALA A 50 1.38 -12.29 -1.09
N GLY A 51 2.36 -13.15 -1.30
CA GLY A 51 2.73 -13.62 -2.63
C GLY A 51 3.04 -12.48 -3.58
N ASP A 52 2.41 -12.49 -4.74
CA ASP A 52 2.67 -11.50 -5.81
C ASP A 52 2.21 -10.08 -5.46
N GLU A 53 1.31 -9.93 -4.51
CA GLU A 53 0.86 -8.62 -4.04
C GLU A 53 1.78 -8.01 -2.99
N GLN A 54 2.77 -8.76 -2.50
CA GLN A 54 3.72 -8.27 -1.52
C GLN A 54 4.84 -7.51 -2.23
N ILE A 55 4.70 -6.20 -2.31
CA ILE A 55 5.69 -5.31 -2.93
C ILE A 55 6.61 -4.64 -1.92
N VAL A 56 6.35 -4.85 -0.64
CA VAL A 56 7.16 -4.32 0.47
C VAL A 56 7.37 -5.43 1.49
N GLU A 57 8.53 -5.39 2.18
CA GLU A 57 8.87 -6.40 3.19
C GLU A 57 8.46 -6.02 4.61
N ARG A 58 7.93 -4.82 4.80
CA ARG A 58 7.41 -4.33 6.08
C ARG A 58 6.26 -3.38 5.85
N ALA A 59 5.52 -3.06 6.90
CA ALA A 59 4.33 -2.19 6.80
C ALA A 59 4.67 -0.86 6.12
N ALA A 60 3.77 -0.41 5.25
CA ALA A 60 3.97 0.82 4.47
C ALA A 60 2.66 1.59 4.32
N LEU A 61 2.74 2.90 4.48
CA LEU A 61 1.62 3.76 4.11
C LEU A 61 1.48 3.82 2.60
N THR A 62 0.27 3.70 2.10
CA THR A 62 -0.02 3.95 0.69
C THR A 62 -0.69 5.31 0.56
N LEU A 63 -0.10 6.15 -0.27
CA LEU A 63 -0.60 7.47 -0.60
C LEU A 63 -1.08 7.47 -2.04
N ARG A 64 -2.27 8.00 -2.25
CA ARG A 64 -2.86 8.04 -3.58
C ARG A 64 -2.76 9.44 -4.17
N VAL A 65 -2.26 9.49 -5.39
CA VAL A 65 -2.27 10.69 -6.23
C VAL A 65 -3.58 10.68 -7.03
N ASP A 66 -4.29 11.80 -7.03
CA ASP A 66 -5.56 11.89 -7.73
C ASP A 66 -5.39 11.68 -9.24
N GLU A 67 -6.41 11.07 -9.87
CA GLU A 67 -6.44 10.98 -11.33
C GLU A 67 -6.38 12.38 -11.93
N GLY A 68 -5.59 12.54 -12.96
CA GLY A 68 -5.40 13.84 -13.60
C GLY A 68 -4.22 14.64 -13.04
N ASP A 69 -3.74 14.31 -11.85
CA ASP A 69 -2.52 14.92 -11.32
C ASP A 69 -1.28 14.19 -11.84
N ASP A 70 -0.16 14.88 -11.85
CA ASP A 70 1.10 14.33 -12.35
C ASP A 70 1.78 13.49 -11.26
N LEU A 71 1.77 12.17 -11.45
CA LEU A 71 2.39 11.22 -10.52
C LEU A 71 3.87 11.49 -10.31
N TYR A 72 4.60 11.77 -11.38
CA TYR A 72 6.05 12.01 -11.31
C TYR A 72 6.36 13.32 -10.59
N ALA A 73 5.55 14.34 -10.78
CA ALA A 73 5.71 15.60 -10.05
C ALA A 73 5.46 15.39 -8.56
N ALA A 74 4.44 14.61 -8.20
CA ALA A 74 4.17 14.28 -6.81
C ALA A 74 5.34 13.52 -6.17
N MET A 75 5.90 12.54 -6.88
CA MET A 75 7.07 11.80 -6.41
C MET A 75 8.29 12.68 -6.25
N ALA A 76 8.54 13.58 -7.21
CA ALA A 76 9.68 14.49 -7.14
C ALA A 76 9.60 15.38 -5.89
N GLN A 77 8.41 15.80 -5.51
CA GLN A 77 8.21 16.62 -4.31
C GLN A 77 8.53 15.82 -3.04
N VAL A 78 8.12 14.56 -2.97
CA VAL A 78 8.42 13.69 -1.82
C VAL A 78 9.93 13.44 -1.72
N VAL A 79 10.59 13.19 -2.85
CA VAL A 79 12.05 13.02 -2.90
C VAL A 79 12.78 14.30 -2.45
N LYS A 80 12.32 15.45 -2.93
CA LYS A 80 12.88 16.74 -2.52
C LYS A 80 12.75 16.96 -1.00
N ALA A 81 11.69 16.47 -0.40
CA ALA A 81 11.45 16.58 1.03
C ALA A 81 12.24 15.57 1.88
N GLY A 82 12.94 14.61 1.25
CA GLY A 82 13.86 13.74 1.97
C GLY A 82 13.74 12.25 1.72
N ALA A 83 12.78 11.81 0.91
CA ALA A 83 12.66 10.39 0.59
C ALA A 83 13.56 10.01 -0.59
N SER A 84 13.87 8.72 -0.69
CA SER A 84 14.55 8.15 -1.86
C SER A 84 13.64 7.14 -2.55
N VAL A 85 13.77 7.02 -3.86
CA VAL A 85 13.03 6.02 -4.64
C VAL A 85 13.71 4.67 -4.44
N ARG A 86 12.95 3.71 -3.95
CA ARG A 86 13.41 2.35 -3.74
C ARG A 86 13.02 1.45 -4.90
N VAL A 87 11.78 1.57 -5.37
CA VAL A 87 11.29 0.90 -6.56
C VAL A 87 10.64 1.96 -7.44
N PRO A 88 11.11 2.14 -8.68
CA PRO A 88 10.53 3.14 -9.58
C PRO A 88 9.10 2.79 -9.97
N VAL A 89 8.41 3.74 -10.61
CA VAL A 89 7.03 3.54 -11.03
C VAL A 89 6.91 2.31 -11.91
N GLN A 90 5.98 1.45 -11.55
CA GLN A 90 5.64 0.25 -12.30
C GLN A 90 4.13 0.20 -12.49
N ALA A 91 3.69 -0.34 -13.62
CA ALA A 91 2.28 -0.55 -13.88
C ALA A 91 1.84 -1.86 -13.24
N GLY A 92 0.91 -1.77 -12.30
CA GLY A 92 0.16 -2.92 -11.81
C GLY A 92 -1.10 -3.15 -12.65
N PRO A 93 -1.93 -4.14 -12.29
CA PRO A 93 -3.17 -4.43 -13.03
C PRO A 93 -4.14 -3.25 -13.06
N HIS A 94 -4.23 -2.50 -11.98
CA HIS A 94 -5.23 -1.45 -11.80
C HIS A 94 -4.63 -0.07 -11.50
N GLU A 95 -3.33 0.00 -11.26
CA GLU A 95 -2.69 1.23 -10.80
C GLU A 95 -1.22 1.28 -11.19
N PHE A 96 -0.69 2.50 -11.26
CA PHE A 96 0.74 2.74 -11.22
C PHE A 96 1.18 2.83 -9.77
N ARG A 97 2.34 2.29 -9.43
CA ARG A 97 2.84 2.33 -8.06
C ARG A 97 4.35 2.40 -8.01
N ALA A 98 4.85 3.06 -6.98
CA ALA A 98 6.27 3.16 -6.68
C ALA A 98 6.49 3.00 -5.19
N VAL A 99 7.67 2.55 -4.80
CA VAL A 99 8.04 2.43 -3.38
C VAL A 99 9.15 3.43 -3.09
N LEU A 100 8.94 4.22 -2.05
CA LEU A 100 9.92 5.16 -1.55
C LEU A 100 10.27 4.80 -0.11
N GLU A 101 11.41 5.30 0.34
CA GLU A 101 11.88 5.10 1.70
C GLU A 101 12.26 6.45 2.29
N ASP A 102 11.81 6.73 3.52
CA ASP A 102 12.21 7.95 4.20
C ASP A 102 13.57 7.78 4.87
N LYS A 103 14.07 8.85 5.52
CA LYS A 103 15.38 8.83 6.16
C LYS A 103 15.47 7.92 7.37
N ASN A 104 14.33 7.50 7.92
CA ASN A 104 14.25 6.61 9.06
C ASN A 104 14.03 5.14 8.66
N GLY A 105 13.98 4.87 7.36
CA GLY A 105 13.74 3.53 6.84
C GLY A 105 12.28 3.13 6.73
N ALA A 106 11.33 4.05 6.96
CA ALA A 106 9.92 3.77 6.77
C ALA A 106 9.58 3.75 5.28
N LEU A 107 8.71 2.83 4.89
CA LEU A 107 8.32 2.67 3.50
C LEU A 107 7.04 3.43 3.19
N LEU A 108 7.01 4.00 1.99
CA LEU A 108 5.85 4.69 1.43
C LEU A 108 5.57 4.09 0.06
N VAL A 109 4.31 3.78 -0.22
CA VAL A 109 3.89 3.38 -1.56
C VAL A 109 3.08 4.53 -2.13
N ILE A 110 3.51 5.06 -3.26
CA ILE A 110 2.76 6.10 -3.97
C ILE A 110 2.09 5.45 -5.15
N SER A 111 0.78 5.62 -5.25
CA SER A 111 -0.02 5.00 -6.29
C SER A 111 -0.93 6.01 -6.98
N GLN A 112 -1.28 5.68 -8.21
CA GLN A 112 -2.27 6.42 -8.98
C GLN A 112 -3.05 5.42 -9.82
N LYS A 113 -4.37 5.56 -9.80
CA LYS A 113 -5.24 4.67 -10.58
C LYS A 113 -4.93 4.78 -12.07
N ARG A 114 -4.83 3.65 -12.75
CA ARG A 114 -4.68 3.63 -14.19
C ARG A 114 -6.02 3.94 -14.85
N ALA A 115 -5.95 4.74 -15.91
CA ALA A 115 -7.10 4.91 -16.78
C ALA A 115 -7.46 3.56 -17.41
N ALA A 116 -8.74 3.23 -17.42
CA ALA A 116 -9.24 1.99 -17.99
C ALA A 116 -9.03 1.94 -19.50
#